data_5ac0f47ad8316e87c008e6010ec58002
#
_entry.id   5ac0f47ad8316e87c008e6010ec58002
#
_cell.length_a   1.000
_cell.length_b   1.000
_cell.length_c   1.000
_cell.angle_alpha   90.00
_cell.angle_beta   90.00
_cell.angle_gamma   90.00
#
_symmetry.space_group_name_H-M   'P 1'
#
loop_
_entity.id
_entity.type
_entity.pdbx_description
1 polymer ?
#
loop_
_entity_poly.entity_id
_entity_poly.type
_entity_poly.pdbx_seq_one_letter_code
_entity_poly.pdbx_strand_id
1 'polypeptide(L)'
;MVIRGLIAAIFLLGGCALIEPQGSDAVDRLVAEVMSAARAPATEQKAALASAQAAFGRDTGAANRLRLATLLAVLPPPLRDDARASELLEPLANPSTPGYGRFAALLAGQIAERQRLARELERVARDSERAARERERADKERDKREEALRQQLEAMQSIERGILERQEKLRRPR
;
A
#
# COMPACT_ATOMS: atom_id res chain seq x y z
N MET A 1 -39.22 -54.63 36.97
CA MET A 1 -39.37 -54.03 35.64
C MET A 1 -39.05 -52.51 35.63
N VAL A 2 -38.41 -51.98 36.66
CA VAL A 2 -38.15 -50.56 36.89
C VAL A 2 -36.65 -50.16 36.62
N ILE A 3 -35.75 -51.13 36.62
CA ILE A 3 -34.30 -50.87 36.50
C ILE A 3 -33.80 -50.72 35.04
N ARG A 4 -34.58 -51.17 34.04
CA ARG A 4 -34.21 -51.06 32.61
C ARG A 4 -34.47 -49.67 32.00
N GLY A 5 -35.32 -48.84 32.64
CA GLY A 5 -35.61 -47.51 32.19
C GLY A 5 -34.59 -46.43 32.59
N LEU A 6 -33.80 -46.67 33.63
CA LEU A 6 -32.88 -45.65 34.19
C LEU A 6 -31.53 -45.56 33.43
N ILE A 7 -31.16 -46.63 32.72
CA ILE A 7 -29.89 -46.67 31.97
C ILE A 7 -30.00 -45.94 30.60
N ALA A 8 -31.20 -45.87 30.02
CA ALA A 8 -31.42 -45.20 28.74
C ALA A 8 -31.41 -43.65 28.84
N ALA A 9 -31.68 -43.10 30.03
CA ALA A 9 -31.73 -41.64 30.23
C ALA A 9 -30.34 -40.99 30.41
N ILE A 10 -29.31 -41.76 30.75
CA ILE A 10 -27.95 -41.20 31.00
C ILE A 10 -27.17 -40.99 29.69
N PHE A 11 -27.55 -41.68 28.60
CA PHE A 11 -26.85 -41.54 27.30
C PHE A 11 -27.25 -40.32 26.47
N LEU A 12 -28.33 -39.61 26.83
CA LEU A 12 -28.79 -38.44 26.10
C LEU A 12 -28.22 -37.10 26.62
N LEU A 13 -27.52 -37.08 27.74
CA LEU A 13 -26.91 -35.88 28.33
C LEU A 13 -25.41 -35.75 28.04
N GLY A 14 -24.80 -36.69 27.35
CA GLY A 14 -23.37 -36.69 26.99
C GLY A 14 -23.03 -36.05 25.65
N GLY A 15 -23.97 -35.47 24.93
CA GLY A 15 -23.82 -35.05 23.54
C GLY A 15 -23.48 -33.57 23.31
N CYS A 16 -23.19 -32.77 24.33
CA CYS A 16 -22.49 -31.51 24.15
C CYS A 16 -20.99 -31.75 24.16
N ALA A 17 -20.51 -32.60 23.23
CA ALA A 17 -19.09 -32.65 22.95
C ALA A 17 -18.69 -31.23 22.48
N LEU A 18 -17.89 -30.59 23.32
CA LEU A 18 -17.03 -29.46 23.03
C LEU A 18 -16.50 -29.58 21.60
N ILE A 19 -17.20 -29.00 20.63
CA ILE A 19 -16.60 -28.59 19.38
C ILE A 19 -15.78 -27.36 19.78
N GLU A 20 -14.61 -27.61 20.39
CA GLU A 20 -13.59 -26.59 20.49
C GLU A 20 -13.32 -26.09 19.07
N PRO A 21 -13.40 -24.81 18.82
CA PRO A 21 -12.99 -24.28 17.56
C PRO A 21 -11.45 -24.35 17.47
N GLN A 22 -10.94 -25.53 17.20
CA GLN A 22 -9.48 -25.82 17.10
C GLN A 22 -8.75 -24.89 16.13
N GLY A 23 -9.51 -24.15 15.28
CA GLY A 23 -8.99 -23.16 14.35
C GLY A 23 -8.72 -21.80 14.97
N SER A 24 -9.44 -21.37 16.01
CA SER A 24 -9.27 -20.04 16.63
C SER A 24 -7.98 -19.99 17.44
N ASP A 25 -7.73 -20.97 18.29
CA ASP A 25 -6.54 -21.00 19.15
C ASP A 25 -5.23 -21.08 18.36
N ALA A 26 -5.27 -21.75 17.19
CA ALA A 26 -4.11 -21.81 16.30
C ALA A 26 -3.83 -20.45 15.62
N VAL A 27 -4.89 -19.73 15.24
CA VAL A 27 -4.75 -18.36 14.70
C VAL A 27 -4.27 -17.41 15.79
N ASP A 28 -4.82 -17.47 16.99
CA ASP A 28 -4.42 -16.62 18.11
C ASP A 28 -2.94 -16.79 18.46
N ARG A 29 -2.45 -18.03 18.52
CA ARG A 29 -1.02 -18.32 18.72
C ARG A 29 -0.15 -17.79 17.59
N LEU A 30 -0.59 -17.96 16.34
CA LEU A 30 0.11 -17.41 15.19
C LEU A 30 0.20 -15.87 15.26
N VAL A 31 -0.90 -15.20 15.56
CA VAL A 31 -0.96 -13.75 15.69
C VAL A 31 -0.03 -13.28 16.81
N ALA A 32 -0.07 -13.92 17.97
CA ALA A 32 0.82 -13.60 19.10
C ALA A 32 2.30 -13.74 18.72
N GLU A 33 2.66 -14.82 18.04
CA GLU A 33 4.02 -15.05 17.54
C GLU A 33 4.48 -13.96 16.56
N VAL A 34 3.66 -13.68 15.55
CA VAL A 34 3.98 -12.67 14.52
C VAL A 34 4.07 -11.28 15.13
N MET A 35 3.18 -10.93 16.06
CA MET A 35 3.21 -9.64 16.75
C MET A 35 4.45 -9.50 17.64
N SER A 36 4.90 -10.58 18.26
CA SER A 36 6.17 -10.62 19.00
C SER A 36 7.35 -10.39 18.06
N ALA A 37 7.40 -11.13 16.95
CA ALA A 37 8.45 -10.96 15.93
C ALA A 37 8.49 -9.55 15.35
N ALA A 38 7.33 -8.94 15.06
CA ALA A 38 7.25 -7.60 14.48
C ALA A 38 7.78 -6.50 15.42
N ARG A 39 7.72 -6.71 16.73
CA ARG A 39 8.23 -5.78 17.77
C ARG A 39 9.70 -6.02 18.13
N ALA A 40 10.25 -7.14 17.70
CA ALA A 40 11.62 -7.53 18.01
C ALA A 40 12.64 -6.69 17.21
N PRO A 41 13.91 -6.68 17.61
CA PRO A 41 14.99 -6.06 16.84
C PRO A 41 15.11 -6.66 15.42
N ALA A 42 15.65 -5.89 14.47
CA ALA A 42 15.75 -6.28 13.06
C ALA A 42 16.48 -7.63 12.83
N THR A 43 17.44 -7.98 13.68
CA THR A 43 18.14 -9.28 13.64
C THR A 43 17.21 -10.44 13.95
N GLU A 44 16.35 -10.28 14.95
CA GLU A 44 15.37 -11.30 15.34
C GLU A 44 14.23 -11.38 14.32
N GLN A 45 13.80 -10.26 13.74
CA GLN A 45 12.83 -10.23 12.64
C GLN A 45 13.33 -11.06 11.44
N LYS A 46 14.59 -10.88 11.05
CA LYS A 46 15.22 -11.67 9.99
C LYS A 46 15.29 -13.15 10.34
N ALA A 47 15.65 -13.47 11.57
CA ALA A 47 15.71 -14.87 12.04
C ALA A 47 14.32 -15.52 12.05
N ALA A 48 13.29 -14.81 12.49
CA ALA A 48 11.91 -15.30 12.49
C ALA A 48 11.42 -15.59 11.07
N LEU A 49 11.69 -14.68 10.12
CA LEU A 49 11.35 -14.86 8.71
C LEU A 49 12.10 -16.05 8.11
N ALA A 50 13.40 -16.16 8.32
CA ALA A 50 14.22 -17.27 7.83
C ALA A 50 13.72 -18.62 8.41
N SER A 51 13.36 -18.67 9.70
CA SER A 51 12.77 -19.85 10.34
C SER A 51 11.45 -20.25 9.69
N ALA A 52 10.56 -19.28 9.40
CA ALA A 52 9.30 -19.55 8.74
C ALA A 52 9.48 -20.04 7.29
N GLN A 53 10.43 -19.45 6.55
CA GLN A 53 10.80 -19.92 5.21
C GLN A 53 11.31 -21.36 5.21
N ALA A 54 12.20 -21.68 6.16
CA ALA A 54 12.72 -23.04 6.32
C ALA A 54 11.63 -24.04 6.73
N ALA A 55 10.70 -23.65 7.61
CA ALA A 55 9.57 -24.48 8.00
C ALA A 55 8.65 -24.76 6.81
N PHE A 56 8.30 -23.72 6.04
CA PHE A 56 7.49 -23.86 4.83
C PHE A 56 8.19 -24.69 3.75
N GLY A 57 9.51 -24.62 3.63
CA GLY A 57 10.28 -25.45 2.69
C GLY A 57 10.26 -26.94 3.06
N ARG A 58 10.10 -27.27 4.33
CA ARG A 58 9.99 -28.68 4.80
C ARG A 58 8.56 -29.20 4.75
N ASP A 59 7.60 -28.33 5.03
CA ASP A 59 6.18 -28.66 5.06
C ASP A 59 5.37 -27.48 4.56
N THR A 60 4.75 -27.62 3.39
CA THR A 60 3.93 -26.61 2.73
C THR A 60 2.49 -26.54 3.23
N GLY A 61 2.19 -27.20 4.36
CA GLY A 61 0.88 -27.22 4.97
C GLY A 61 0.34 -25.84 5.33
N ALA A 62 -0.96 -25.78 5.57
CA ALA A 62 -1.70 -24.51 5.77
C ALA A 62 -1.11 -23.64 6.90
N ALA A 63 -0.68 -24.25 8.01
CA ALA A 63 -0.13 -23.53 9.15
C ALA A 63 1.20 -22.81 8.81
N ASN A 64 2.16 -23.53 8.19
CA ASN A 64 3.44 -22.95 7.80
C ASN A 64 3.29 -21.93 6.69
N ARG A 65 2.38 -22.16 5.75
CA ARG A 65 2.04 -21.23 4.68
C ARG A 65 1.48 -19.93 5.24
N LEU A 66 0.51 -20.03 6.15
CA LEU A 66 -0.10 -18.87 6.79
C LEU A 66 0.91 -18.10 7.65
N ARG A 67 1.75 -18.80 8.41
CA ARG A 67 2.81 -18.19 9.22
C ARG A 67 3.77 -17.38 8.36
N LEU A 68 4.28 -17.95 7.28
CA LEU A 68 5.19 -17.26 6.36
C LEU A 68 4.51 -16.05 5.70
N ALA A 69 3.28 -16.21 5.20
CA ALA A 69 2.52 -15.14 4.58
C ALA A 69 2.28 -13.98 5.56
N THR A 70 1.92 -14.28 6.80
CA THR A 70 1.65 -13.26 7.81
C THR A 70 2.93 -12.49 8.18
N LEU A 71 4.07 -13.16 8.33
CA LEU A 71 5.36 -12.48 8.57
C LEU A 71 5.74 -11.57 7.40
N LEU A 72 5.63 -12.05 6.15
CA LEU A 72 5.89 -11.24 4.97
C LEU A 72 4.96 -10.01 4.86
N ALA A 73 3.73 -10.12 5.35
CA ALA A 73 2.76 -9.03 5.32
C ALA A 73 2.95 -7.99 6.43
N VAL A 74 3.48 -8.40 7.60
CA VAL A 74 3.50 -7.59 8.83
C VAL A 74 4.87 -6.97 9.10
N LEU A 75 5.96 -7.67 8.75
CA LEU A 75 7.31 -7.16 9.00
C LEU A 75 7.58 -5.84 8.24
N PRO A 76 8.42 -4.95 8.79
CA PRO A 76 8.77 -3.71 8.12
C PRO A 76 9.64 -3.94 6.87
N PRO A 77 9.70 -2.97 5.93
CA PRO A 77 10.70 -3.01 4.87
C PRO A 77 12.12 -3.10 5.44
N PRO A 78 13.06 -3.79 4.81
CA PRO A 78 12.93 -4.45 3.51
C PRO A 78 12.42 -5.90 3.58
N LEU A 79 11.97 -6.39 4.75
CA LEU A 79 11.53 -7.79 4.94
C LEU A 79 10.09 -8.02 4.45
N ARG A 80 9.31 -6.96 4.30
CA ARG A 80 7.93 -7.03 3.80
C ARG A 80 7.92 -7.38 2.31
N ASP A 81 7.06 -8.34 1.98
CA ASP A 81 6.79 -8.72 0.59
C ASP A 81 5.30 -9.03 0.43
N ASP A 82 4.53 -8.02 0.10
CA ASP A 82 3.08 -8.11 -0.08
C ASP A 82 2.69 -8.99 -1.30
N ALA A 83 3.53 -9.05 -2.33
CA ALA A 83 3.26 -9.88 -3.50
C ALA A 83 3.33 -11.35 -3.14
N ARG A 84 4.44 -11.76 -2.53
CA ARG A 84 4.64 -13.15 -2.09
C ARG A 84 3.67 -13.56 -0.98
N ALA A 85 3.32 -12.63 -0.08
CA ALA A 85 2.30 -12.89 0.94
C ALA A 85 0.94 -13.20 0.30
N SER A 86 0.52 -12.44 -0.72
CA SER A 86 -0.72 -12.67 -1.46
C SER A 86 -0.75 -14.04 -2.13
N GLU A 87 0.32 -14.44 -2.83
CA GLU A 87 0.46 -15.75 -3.47
C GLU A 87 0.30 -16.92 -2.46
N LEU A 88 0.91 -16.75 -1.28
CA LEU A 88 0.82 -17.75 -0.22
C LEU A 88 -0.58 -17.83 0.40
N LEU A 89 -1.30 -16.71 0.46
CA LEU A 89 -2.65 -16.66 1.05
C LEU A 89 -3.74 -17.16 0.11
N GLU A 90 -3.56 -17.02 -1.20
CA GLU A 90 -4.57 -17.35 -2.21
C GLU A 90 -5.23 -18.72 -2.01
N PRO A 91 -4.49 -19.84 -1.83
CA PRO A 91 -5.10 -21.16 -1.65
C PRO A 91 -5.78 -21.35 -0.30
N LEU A 92 -5.56 -20.45 0.67
CA LEU A 92 -6.14 -20.50 2.00
C LEU A 92 -7.33 -19.55 2.18
N ALA A 93 -7.41 -18.48 1.38
CA ALA A 93 -8.32 -17.36 1.57
C ALA A 93 -9.77 -17.75 1.26
N ASN A 94 -10.43 -18.42 2.20
CA ASN A 94 -11.84 -18.78 2.12
C ASN A 94 -12.57 -18.24 3.35
N PRO A 95 -13.42 -17.19 3.22
CA PRO A 95 -14.12 -16.59 4.35
C PRO A 95 -15.14 -17.54 5.03
N SER A 96 -15.57 -18.58 4.32
CA SER A 96 -16.49 -19.59 4.85
C SER A 96 -15.78 -20.63 5.72
N THR A 97 -14.45 -20.75 5.61
CA THR A 97 -13.66 -21.71 6.40
C THR A 97 -13.23 -21.06 7.71
N PRO A 98 -13.67 -21.54 8.88
CA PRO A 98 -13.25 -21.00 10.17
C PRO A 98 -11.74 -21.08 10.39
N GLY A 99 -11.21 -20.24 11.27
CA GLY A 99 -9.79 -20.22 11.63
C GLY A 99 -8.94 -19.69 10.48
N TYR A 100 -8.06 -20.50 9.93
CA TYR A 100 -7.07 -20.10 8.92
C TYR A 100 -7.69 -19.47 7.67
N GLY A 101 -8.83 -19.97 7.19
CA GLY A 101 -9.47 -19.45 5.97
C GLY A 101 -9.97 -18.03 6.13
N ARG A 102 -10.67 -17.73 7.22
CA ARG A 102 -11.15 -16.36 7.52
C ARG A 102 -10.01 -15.39 7.75
N PHE A 103 -9.01 -15.82 8.51
CA PHE A 103 -7.84 -14.99 8.78
C PHE A 103 -7.05 -14.70 7.49
N ALA A 104 -6.82 -15.72 6.66
CA ALA A 104 -6.17 -15.56 5.36
C ALA A 104 -6.94 -14.63 4.43
N ALA A 105 -8.27 -14.76 4.37
CA ALA A 105 -9.12 -13.88 3.56
C ALA A 105 -9.06 -12.42 4.03
N LEU A 106 -9.10 -12.18 5.35
CA LEU A 106 -8.95 -10.84 5.92
C LEU A 106 -7.59 -10.23 5.57
N LEU A 107 -6.51 -10.98 5.78
CA LEU A 107 -5.15 -10.51 5.52
C LEU A 107 -4.91 -10.26 4.04
N ALA A 108 -5.41 -11.13 3.15
CA ALA A 108 -5.36 -10.94 1.71
C ALA A 108 -6.09 -9.64 1.28
N GLY A 109 -7.25 -9.37 1.86
CA GLY A 109 -7.99 -8.12 1.63
C GLY A 109 -7.20 -6.88 2.06
N GLN A 110 -6.54 -6.93 3.21
CA GLN A 110 -5.67 -5.84 3.69
C GLN A 110 -4.46 -5.61 2.79
N ILE A 111 -3.83 -6.67 2.30
CA ILE A 111 -2.71 -6.56 1.36
C ILE A 111 -3.16 -5.96 0.03
N ALA A 112 -4.29 -6.45 -0.51
CA ALA A 112 -4.84 -5.92 -1.76
C ALA A 112 -5.14 -4.42 -1.67
N GLU A 113 -5.70 -3.96 -0.55
CA GLU A 113 -5.96 -2.54 -0.33
C GLU A 113 -4.67 -1.72 -0.21
N ARG A 114 -3.65 -2.20 0.50
CA ARG A 114 -2.33 -1.53 0.54
C ARG A 114 -1.71 -1.40 -0.85
N GLN A 115 -1.76 -2.45 -1.65
CA GLN A 115 -1.26 -2.44 -3.03
C GLN A 115 -2.04 -1.46 -3.91
N ARG A 116 -3.36 -1.36 -3.72
CA ARG A 116 -4.20 -0.38 -4.41
C ARG A 116 -3.78 1.04 -4.07
N LEU A 117 -3.66 1.34 -2.77
CA LEU A 117 -3.23 2.67 -2.30
C LEU A 117 -1.82 3.03 -2.78
N ALA A 118 -0.88 2.08 -2.78
CA ALA A 118 0.47 2.32 -3.28
C ALA A 118 0.46 2.72 -4.77
N ARG A 119 -0.32 2.01 -5.61
CA ARG A 119 -0.49 2.35 -7.03
C ARG A 119 -1.14 3.72 -7.22
N GLU A 120 -2.09 4.08 -6.37
CA GLU A 120 -2.75 5.39 -6.43
C GLU A 120 -1.80 6.53 -6.05
N LEU A 121 -1.00 6.36 -5.00
CA LEU A 121 0.04 7.31 -4.62
C LEU A 121 1.07 7.53 -5.72
N GLU A 122 1.53 6.46 -6.38
CA GLU A 122 2.42 6.57 -7.53
C GLU A 122 1.78 7.33 -8.71
N ARG A 123 0.48 7.10 -8.96
CA ARG A 123 -0.26 7.84 -9.99
C ARG A 123 -0.31 9.32 -9.66
N VAL A 124 -0.72 9.67 -8.44
CA VAL A 124 -0.78 11.06 -7.98
C VAL A 124 0.60 11.72 -8.05
N ALA A 125 1.66 11.03 -7.64
CA ALA A 125 3.02 11.55 -7.74
C ALA A 125 3.41 11.85 -9.19
N ARG A 126 3.15 10.92 -10.13
CA ARG A 126 3.41 11.14 -11.57
C ARG A 126 2.59 12.31 -12.15
N ASP A 127 1.32 12.42 -11.76
CA ASP A 127 0.45 13.50 -12.23
C ASP A 127 0.90 14.86 -11.68
N SER A 128 1.35 14.92 -10.42
CA SER A 128 1.91 16.13 -9.81
C SER A 128 3.20 16.58 -10.50
N GLU A 129 4.09 15.65 -10.85
CA GLU A 129 5.30 15.94 -11.60
C GLU A 129 5.00 16.47 -13.02
N ARG A 130 4.00 15.88 -13.70
CA ARG A 130 3.56 16.38 -15.02
C ARG A 130 3.03 17.78 -14.92
N ALA A 131 2.15 18.04 -13.96
CA ALA A 131 1.60 19.37 -13.72
C ALA A 131 2.70 20.40 -13.38
N ALA A 132 3.72 20.03 -12.60
CA ALA A 132 4.85 20.88 -12.30
C ALA A 132 5.66 21.25 -13.57
N ARG A 133 5.95 20.25 -14.42
CA ARG A 133 6.66 20.46 -15.70
C ARG A 133 5.84 21.32 -16.67
N GLU A 134 4.53 21.14 -16.72
CA GLU A 134 3.64 21.98 -17.56
C GLU A 134 3.62 23.43 -17.09
N ARG A 135 3.55 23.67 -15.78
CA ARG A 135 3.64 25.02 -15.20
C ARG A 135 4.98 25.69 -15.53
N GLU A 136 6.09 24.97 -15.35
CA GLU A 136 7.41 25.49 -15.69
C GLU A 136 7.54 25.86 -17.18
N ARG A 137 6.96 25.05 -18.08
CA ARG A 137 6.91 25.38 -19.52
C ARG A 137 6.06 26.63 -19.79
N ALA A 138 4.88 26.71 -19.19
CA ALA A 138 3.99 27.85 -19.33
C ALA A 138 4.64 29.15 -18.81
N ASP A 139 5.34 29.08 -17.68
CA ASP A 139 6.07 30.21 -17.11
C ASP A 139 7.20 30.68 -18.06
N LYS A 140 8.01 29.74 -18.57
CA LYS A 140 9.05 30.05 -19.55
C LYS A 140 8.50 30.71 -20.85
N GLU A 141 7.35 30.24 -21.33
CA GLU A 141 6.70 30.83 -22.48
C GLU A 141 6.12 32.20 -22.18
N ARG A 142 5.60 32.41 -20.97
CA ARG A 142 5.14 33.72 -20.52
C ARG A 142 6.29 34.73 -20.45
N ASP A 143 7.40 34.33 -19.84
CA ASP A 143 8.59 35.15 -19.70
C ASP A 143 9.16 35.58 -21.08
N LYS A 144 9.22 34.64 -22.04
CA LYS A 144 9.63 34.95 -23.42
C LYS A 144 8.70 35.97 -24.10
N ARG A 145 7.38 35.83 -23.92
CA ARG A 145 6.40 36.77 -24.47
C ARG A 145 6.53 38.14 -23.82
N GLU A 146 6.73 38.18 -22.52
CA GLU A 146 6.91 39.43 -21.79
C GLU A 146 8.18 40.16 -22.27
N GLU A 147 9.29 39.44 -22.44
CA GLU A 147 10.53 39.99 -22.98
C GLU A 147 10.35 40.52 -24.41
N ALA A 148 9.68 39.75 -25.28
CA ALA A 148 9.38 40.21 -26.65
C ALA A 148 8.51 41.48 -26.68
N LEU A 149 7.52 41.56 -25.79
CA LEU A 149 6.68 42.76 -25.67
C LEU A 149 7.49 43.98 -25.17
N ARG A 150 8.39 43.81 -24.20
CA ARG A 150 9.29 44.85 -23.72
C ARG A 150 10.16 45.38 -24.86
N GLN A 151 10.78 44.50 -25.64
CA GLN A 151 11.59 44.88 -26.80
C GLN A 151 10.77 45.64 -27.84
N GLN A 152 9.53 45.24 -28.11
CA GLN A 152 8.63 45.97 -29.02
C GLN A 152 8.29 47.37 -28.50
N LEU A 153 8.00 47.51 -27.21
CA LEU A 153 7.74 48.82 -26.58
C LEU A 153 8.96 49.74 -26.66
N GLU A 154 10.14 49.21 -26.37
CA GLU A 154 11.39 49.98 -26.47
C GLU A 154 11.65 50.48 -27.92
N ALA A 155 11.42 49.61 -28.92
CA ALA A 155 11.53 49.95 -30.32
C ALA A 155 10.53 51.05 -30.72
N MET A 156 9.27 50.95 -30.31
CA MET A 156 8.24 51.95 -30.54
C MET A 156 8.61 53.32 -29.92
N GLN A 157 9.05 53.33 -28.65
CA GLN A 157 9.50 54.55 -27.96
C GLN A 157 10.72 55.18 -28.63
N SER A 158 11.62 54.36 -29.18
CA SER A 158 12.77 54.83 -29.95
C SER A 158 12.34 55.55 -31.26
N ILE A 159 11.39 54.94 -31.97
CA ILE A 159 10.81 55.53 -33.19
C ILE A 159 10.10 56.86 -32.87
N GLU A 160 9.29 56.87 -31.83
CA GLU A 160 8.55 58.08 -31.40
C GLU A 160 9.52 59.22 -31.06
N ARG A 161 10.57 58.95 -30.28
CA ARG A 161 11.61 59.96 -29.98
C ARG A 161 12.28 60.43 -31.21
N GLY A 162 12.61 59.57 -32.19
CA GLY A 162 13.20 60.01 -33.48
C GLY A 162 12.29 60.85 -34.33
N ILE A 163 10.97 60.61 -34.27
CA ILE A 163 9.99 61.45 -34.96
C ILE A 163 9.92 62.84 -34.30
N LEU A 164 9.84 62.93 -33.00
CA LEU A 164 9.79 64.21 -32.26
C LEU A 164 11.04 65.06 -32.49
N GLU A 165 12.23 64.44 -32.45
CA GLU A 165 13.48 65.11 -32.74
C GLU A 165 13.52 65.72 -34.20
N ARG A 166 13.00 64.98 -35.19
CA ARG A 166 12.90 65.43 -36.55
C ARG A 166 11.93 66.62 -36.68
N GLN A 167 10.77 66.54 -36.01
CA GLN A 167 9.80 67.65 -36.02
C GLN A 167 10.34 68.92 -35.36
N GLU A 168 11.10 68.78 -34.29
CA GLU A 168 11.73 69.85 -33.58
C GLU A 168 12.82 70.53 -34.44
N LYS A 169 13.65 69.76 -35.18
CA LYS A 169 14.62 70.27 -36.14
C LYS A 169 13.97 71.07 -37.30
N LEU A 170 12.80 70.64 -37.77
CA LEU A 170 12.05 71.29 -38.80
C LEU A 170 11.38 72.61 -38.34
N ARG A 171 11.09 72.71 -37.04
CA ARG A 171 10.47 73.91 -36.43
C ARG A 171 11.47 75.05 -36.09
N ARG A 172 12.78 74.78 -36.03
CA ARG A 172 13.81 75.82 -35.77
C ARG A 172 14.01 76.65 -37.03
N PRO A 173 13.57 77.92 -37.07
CA PRO A 173 13.84 78.81 -38.20
C PRO A 173 15.34 79.08 -38.28
N ARG A 174 15.90 79.21 -39.50
CA ARG A 174 17.28 79.63 -39.74
C ARG A 174 17.47 81.07 -39.36
#